data_c5a8f08a43846f4e5c2bd4dbbc6967b9
#
_entry.id   c5a8f08a43846f4e5c2bd4dbbc6967b9
#
_cell.length_a   1.000
_cell.length_b   1.000
_cell.length_c   1.000
_cell.angle_alpha   90.00
_cell.angle_beta   90.00
_cell.angle_gamma   90.00
#
_symmetry.space_group_name_H-M   'P 1'
#
loop_
_entity.id
_entity.type
_entity.pdbx_description
1 polymer ?
#
loop_
_entity_poly.entity_id
_entity_poly.type
_entity_poly.pdbx_seq_one_letter_code
_entity_poly.pdbx_strand_id
1 'polypeptide(L)'
;VLRTMEKPRPPQPREPAAAAERERQRALAAERERARQQQAAPGRVTSPPREPAPGPLVSSTGAVYGGAFGSARGKLPWPVNGRVVARFGSQRGDDPRAKWDGVLISASAGSTVRAVHGGRVVFADWLRGAGLLVILDHGGGYLSLYGHNQSLLKDAGDTVKAGDPIATVGTSGGQSSPAVYFAIRHQGRPADPTTWCRAQG
;
A
#
# COMPACT_ATOMS: atom_id res chain seq x y z
N VAL A 1 18.35 81.48 23.72
CA VAL A 1 18.63 80.12 24.12
C VAL A 1 17.87 79.21 23.18
N LEU A 2 18.53 78.73 22.15
CA LEU A 2 17.96 77.76 21.16
C LEU A 2 18.12 76.34 21.66
N ARG A 3 17.00 75.67 21.95
CA ARG A 3 16.96 74.23 22.34
C ARG A 3 16.87 73.41 21.08
N THR A 4 17.94 72.75 20.73
CA THR A 4 18.01 71.82 19.60
C THR A 4 17.13 70.60 19.90
N MET A 5 16.06 70.43 19.14
CA MET A 5 15.23 69.22 19.21
C MET A 5 15.98 68.05 18.53
N GLU A 6 16.45 67.10 19.32
CA GLU A 6 17.07 65.87 18.84
C GLU A 6 15.96 64.95 18.28
N LYS A 7 16.08 64.60 17.01
CA LYS A 7 15.16 63.73 16.28
C LYS A 7 15.32 62.30 16.79
N PRO A 8 14.27 61.60 17.20
CA PRO A 8 14.41 60.24 17.68
C PRO A 8 14.93 59.31 16.60
N ARG A 9 15.94 58.50 16.92
CA ARG A 9 16.55 57.52 16.07
C ARG A 9 15.52 56.38 15.83
N PRO A 10 15.32 55.90 14.57
CA PRO A 10 14.42 54.80 14.30
C PRO A 10 14.90 53.51 15.00
N PRO A 11 13.97 52.68 15.44
CA PRO A 11 14.33 51.44 16.13
C PRO A 11 15.11 50.52 15.18
N GLN A 12 16.29 50.06 15.61
CA GLN A 12 17.07 49.08 14.90
C GLN A 12 16.35 47.72 14.94
N PRO A 13 16.34 46.95 13.83
CA PRO A 13 15.72 45.62 13.83
C PRO A 13 16.44 44.72 14.81
N ARG A 14 15.65 44.04 15.61
CA ARG A 14 16.12 43.12 16.66
C ARG A 14 16.87 41.95 16.01
N GLU A 15 18.17 41.90 16.17
CA GLU A 15 19.08 40.87 15.69
C GLU A 15 18.76 39.39 16.11
N PRO A 16 17.99 39.09 17.16
CA PRO A 16 17.77 37.71 17.54
C PRO A 16 16.89 36.89 16.58
N ALA A 17 16.03 37.55 15.80
CA ALA A 17 15.15 36.82 14.86
C ALA A 17 15.92 36.28 13.64
N ALA A 18 16.86 37.05 13.10
CA ALA A 18 17.68 36.66 11.96
C ALA A 18 18.70 35.58 12.32
N ALA A 19 19.19 35.57 13.55
CA ALA A 19 20.08 34.52 14.06
C ALA A 19 19.36 33.19 14.22
N ALA A 20 18.15 33.19 14.77
CA ALA A 20 17.32 31.98 14.93
C ALA A 20 16.89 31.39 13.59
N GLU A 21 16.64 32.23 12.60
CA GLU A 21 16.27 31.77 11.24
C GLU A 21 17.47 31.13 10.50
N ARG A 22 18.66 31.70 10.65
CA ARG A 22 19.90 31.11 10.11
C ARG A 22 20.25 29.78 10.77
N GLU A 23 19.98 29.64 12.07
CA GLU A 23 20.20 28.39 12.80
C GLU A 23 19.23 27.29 12.34
N ARG A 24 17.96 27.63 12.12
CA ARG A 24 16.96 26.70 11.54
C ARG A 24 17.32 26.26 10.12
N GLN A 25 17.80 27.17 9.29
CA GLN A 25 18.23 26.86 7.92
C GLN A 25 19.48 25.94 7.92
N ARG A 26 20.44 26.16 8.84
CA ARG A 26 21.60 25.28 9.01
C ARG A 26 21.19 23.89 9.51
N ALA A 27 20.25 23.80 10.44
CA ALA A 27 19.74 22.52 10.93
C ALA A 27 19.05 21.71 9.84
N LEU A 28 18.19 22.36 9.02
CA LEU A 28 17.53 21.73 7.88
C LEU A 28 18.51 21.31 6.78
N ALA A 29 19.56 22.10 6.55
CA ALA A 29 20.61 21.75 5.58
C ALA A 29 21.43 20.54 6.05
N ALA A 30 21.78 20.50 7.34
CA ALA A 30 22.50 19.39 7.95
C ALA A 30 21.67 18.09 7.95
N GLU A 31 20.36 18.20 8.17
CA GLU A 31 19.46 17.05 8.11
C GLU A 31 19.32 16.50 6.68
N ARG A 32 19.21 17.37 5.69
CA ARG A 32 19.21 16.98 4.27
C ARG A 32 20.52 16.33 3.84
N GLU A 33 21.63 16.81 4.36
CA GLU A 33 22.96 16.25 4.06
C GLU A 33 23.17 14.89 4.73
N ARG A 34 22.69 14.69 5.97
CA ARG A 34 22.67 13.38 6.63
C ARG A 34 21.79 12.38 5.89
N ALA A 35 20.63 12.82 5.40
CA ALA A 35 19.74 11.98 4.60
C ALA A 35 20.40 11.57 3.26
N ARG A 36 21.16 12.48 2.61
CA ARG A 36 21.93 12.16 1.41
C ARG A 36 23.11 11.20 1.69
N GLN A 37 23.79 11.35 2.82
CA GLN A 37 24.89 10.47 3.20
C GLN A 37 24.42 9.09 3.60
N GLN A 38 23.22 8.95 4.19
CA GLN A 38 22.59 7.66 4.46
C GLN A 38 22.15 6.94 3.18
N GLN A 39 21.89 7.69 2.08
CA GLN A 39 21.59 7.12 0.76
C GLN A 39 22.85 6.85 -0.08
N ALA A 40 24.00 7.40 0.30
CA ALA A 40 25.26 7.31 -0.44
C ALA A 40 26.32 6.42 0.24
N ALA A 41 25.97 5.63 1.25
CA ALA A 41 26.89 4.64 1.78
C ALA A 41 27.17 3.59 0.69
N PRO A 42 28.44 3.40 0.26
CA PRO A 42 28.75 2.33 -0.68
C PRO A 42 28.41 1.01 -0.01
N GLY A 43 27.37 0.37 -0.54
CA GLY A 43 26.90 -0.91 -0.04
C GLY A 43 28.04 -1.91 -0.03
N ARG A 44 28.32 -2.41 1.17
CA ARG A 44 28.99 -3.69 1.32
C ARG A 44 28.25 -4.64 0.38
N VAL A 45 28.94 -5.23 -0.58
CA VAL A 45 28.38 -6.22 -1.50
C VAL A 45 28.08 -7.48 -0.66
N THR A 46 26.99 -7.42 0.07
CA THR A 46 26.31 -8.63 0.50
C THR A 46 25.57 -9.11 -0.73
N SER A 47 25.82 -10.34 -1.12
CA SER A 47 25.08 -11.02 -2.18
C SER A 47 23.60 -10.60 -2.09
N PRO A 48 22.97 -10.22 -3.22
CA PRO A 48 21.58 -9.78 -3.18
C PRO A 48 20.78 -10.84 -2.44
N PRO A 49 19.83 -10.43 -1.57
CA PRO A 49 18.91 -11.38 -0.99
C PRO A 49 18.35 -12.17 -2.15
N ARG A 50 18.47 -13.50 -2.09
CA ARG A 50 17.96 -14.38 -3.13
C ARG A 50 16.51 -14.02 -3.31
N GLU A 51 16.16 -13.36 -4.41
CA GLU A 51 14.75 -13.06 -4.71
C GLU A 51 13.98 -14.36 -4.54
N PRO A 52 12.91 -14.36 -3.76
CA PRO A 52 12.10 -15.56 -3.64
C PRO A 52 11.71 -15.99 -5.05
N ALA A 53 11.91 -17.26 -5.35
CA ALA A 53 11.60 -17.81 -6.67
C ALA A 53 10.20 -17.34 -7.10
N PRO A 54 10.05 -16.82 -8.33
CA PRO A 54 8.77 -16.28 -8.77
C PRO A 54 7.70 -17.35 -8.57
N GLY A 55 6.63 -16.98 -7.86
CA GLY A 55 5.49 -17.83 -7.60
C GLY A 55 4.68 -18.14 -8.86
N PRO A 56 3.63 -18.92 -8.74
CA PRO A 56 2.78 -19.29 -9.87
C PRO A 56 2.10 -18.04 -10.48
N LEU A 57 1.89 -18.09 -11.78
CA LEU A 57 1.01 -17.14 -12.47
C LEU A 57 -0.43 -17.39 -12.01
N VAL A 58 -1.17 -16.32 -11.85
CA VAL A 58 -2.59 -16.34 -11.45
C VAL A 58 -3.43 -15.55 -12.45
N SER A 59 -4.70 -15.86 -12.56
CA SER A 59 -5.60 -15.23 -13.52
C SER A 59 -6.92 -14.84 -12.89
N SER A 60 -7.41 -13.66 -13.24
CA SER A 60 -8.75 -13.19 -12.90
C SER A 60 -9.82 -13.70 -13.86
N THR A 61 -9.44 -14.39 -14.94
CA THR A 61 -10.38 -15.01 -15.85
C THR A 61 -10.95 -16.30 -15.27
N GLY A 62 -12.22 -16.54 -15.45
CA GLY A 62 -12.85 -17.77 -14.98
C GLY A 62 -14.29 -17.57 -14.57
N ALA A 63 -14.87 -18.62 -14.00
CA ALA A 63 -16.27 -18.63 -13.63
C ALA A 63 -16.58 -17.54 -12.59
N VAL A 64 -17.67 -16.81 -12.84
CA VAL A 64 -18.25 -15.89 -11.87
C VAL A 64 -19.03 -16.69 -10.84
N TYR A 65 -18.69 -16.53 -9.57
CA TYR A 65 -19.37 -17.18 -8.47
C TYR A 65 -20.41 -16.27 -7.83
N GLY A 66 -21.62 -16.76 -7.73
CA GLY A 66 -22.65 -16.23 -6.87
C GLY A 66 -22.89 -17.12 -5.66
N GLY A 67 -23.77 -16.69 -4.73
CA GLY A 67 -24.12 -17.44 -3.52
C GLY A 67 -23.22 -17.13 -2.33
N ALA A 68 -23.22 -18.04 -1.34
CA ALA A 68 -22.44 -17.83 -0.11
C ALA A 68 -20.94 -17.93 -0.36
N PHE A 69 -20.18 -16.99 0.17
CA PHE A 69 -18.72 -16.96 0.01
C PHE A 69 -18.05 -18.25 0.51
N GLY A 70 -18.49 -18.78 1.64
CA GLY A 70 -17.93 -20.02 2.20
C GLY A 70 -18.02 -21.22 1.26
N SER A 71 -19.00 -21.26 0.38
CA SER A 71 -19.17 -22.32 -0.62
C SER A 71 -18.23 -22.21 -1.82
N ALA A 72 -17.57 -21.06 -1.97
CA ALA A 72 -16.66 -20.79 -3.08
C ALA A 72 -15.19 -21.13 -2.78
N ARG A 73 -14.92 -21.75 -1.64
CA ARG A 73 -13.57 -22.15 -1.24
C ARG A 73 -12.91 -23.05 -2.30
N GLY A 74 -11.72 -22.66 -2.74
CA GLY A 74 -10.99 -23.36 -3.80
C GLY A 74 -11.48 -23.08 -5.22
N LYS A 75 -12.48 -22.20 -5.39
CA LYS A 75 -13.13 -21.92 -6.67
C LYS A 75 -13.07 -20.47 -7.07
N LEU A 76 -12.62 -19.56 -6.19
CA LEU A 76 -12.54 -18.13 -6.47
C LEU A 76 -11.57 -17.84 -7.63
N PRO A 77 -11.88 -16.90 -8.54
CA PRO A 77 -10.89 -16.36 -9.45
C PRO A 77 -9.88 -15.50 -8.65
N TRP A 78 -8.71 -15.27 -9.20
CA TRP A 78 -7.78 -14.32 -8.65
C TRP A 78 -8.22 -12.88 -9.00
N PRO A 79 -7.89 -11.88 -8.18
CA PRO A 79 -8.35 -10.50 -8.41
C PRO A 79 -7.69 -9.83 -9.63
N VAL A 80 -6.55 -10.33 -10.07
CA VAL A 80 -5.78 -9.76 -11.18
C VAL A 80 -4.99 -10.86 -11.89
N ASN A 81 -4.70 -10.64 -13.17
CA ASN A 81 -3.75 -11.46 -13.92
C ASN A 81 -2.33 -11.04 -13.57
N GLY A 82 -1.54 -11.94 -13.03
CA GLY A 82 -0.19 -11.62 -12.61
C GLY A 82 0.56 -12.81 -12.04
N ARG A 83 1.59 -12.51 -11.27
CA ARG A 83 2.45 -13.50 -10.63
C ARG A 83 2.47 -13.28 -9.13
N VAL A 84 2.26 -14.34 -8.35
CA VAL A 84 2.41 -14.27 -6.90
C VAL A 84 3.88 -14.09 -6.54
N VAL A 85 4.22 -13.00 -5.90
CA VAL A 85 5.59 -12.64 -5.49
C VAL A 85 5.81 -12.72 -3.98
N ALA A 86 4.74 -12.72 -3.19
CA ALA A 86 4.78 -12.99 -1.76
C ALA A 86 3.60 -13.89 -1.37
N ARG A 87 3.86 -14.88 -0.53
CA ARG A 87 2.87 -15.88 -0.12
C ARG A 87 2.42 -15.66 1.31
N PHE A 88 1.19 -16.06 1.59
CA PHE A 88 0.66 -16.09 2.95
C PHE A 88 1.60 -16.84 3.90
N GLY A 89 1.85 -16.27 5.08
CA GLY A 89 2.72 -16.86 6.10
C GLY A 89 4.21 -16.77 5.82
N SER A 90 4.63 -16.29 4.65
CA SER A 90 6.06 -16.03 4.38
C SER A 90 6.54 -14.78 5.12
N GLN A 91 7.85 -14.68 5.33
CA GLN A 91 8.45 -13.54 6.01
C GLN A 91 8.19 -12.24 5.21
N ARG A 92 7.84 -11.18 5.93
CA ARG A 92 7.62 -9.85 5.37
C ARG A 92 8.72 -8.89 5.84
N GLY A 93 9.54 -8.43 4.91
CA GLY A 93 10.67 -7.56 5.23
C GLY A 93 11.76 -8.27 6.03
N ASP A 94 12.51 -7.50 6.81
CA ASP A 94 13.68 -7.99 7.56
C ASP A 94 13.35 -8.53 8.95
N ASP A 95 12.13 -8.33 9.45
CA ASP A 95 11.69 -8.85 10.74
C ASP A 95 11.22 -10.31 10.60
N PRO A 96 11.89 -11.29 11.26
CA PRO A 96 11.50 -12.70 11.20
C PRO A 96 10.10 -12.98 11.77
N ARG A 97 9.58 -12.06 12.59
CA ARG A 97 8.24 -12.18 13.20
C ARG A 97 7.14 -11.64 12.31
N ALA A 98 7.49 -10.73 11.38
CA ALA A 98 6.54 -10.18 10.44
C ALA A 98 6.25 -11.21 9.34
N LYS A 99 4.99 -11.60 9.23
CA LYS A 99 4.50 -12.55 8.21
C LYS A 99 3.48 -11.88 7.31
N TRP A 100 3.44 -12.31 6.07
CA TRP A 100 2.36 -11.92 5.16
C TRP A 100 1.04 -12.55 5.61
N ASP A 101 0.04 -11.72 5.80
CA ASP A 101 -1.34 -12.11 6.13
C ASP A 101 -2.26 -12.20 4.88
N GLY A 102 -1.66 -12.14 3.73
CA GLY A 102 -2.26 -12.27 2.41
C GLY A 102 -1.18 -12.63 1.40
N VAL A 103 -1.45 -12.33 0.14
CA VAL A 103 -0.50 -12.52 -0.96
C VAL A 103 -0.22 -11.19 -1.66
N LEU A 104 0.92 -11.10 -2.32
CA LEU A 104 1.26 -9.99 -3.20
C LEU A 104 1.34 -10.52 -4.62
N ILE A 105 0.57 -9.92 -5.53
CA ILE A 105 0.48 -10.33 -6.94
C ILE A 105 1.06 -9.21 -7.80
N SER A 106 2.19 -9.47 -8.43
CA SER A 106 2.81 -8.55 -9.38
C SER A 106 2.02 -8.52 -10.68
N ALA A 107 1.69 -7.33 -11.14
CA ALA A 107 1.00 -7.10 -12.41
C ALA A 107 1.37 -5.71 -12.94
N SER A 108 1.09 -5.44 -14.21
CA SER A 108 1.36 -4.12 -14.80
C SER A 108 0.52 -3.02 -14.16
N ALA A 109 1.11 -1.85 -13.93
CA ALA A 109 0.38 -0.69 -13.44
C ALA A 109 -0.81 -0.37 -14.34
N GLY A 110 -1.95 -0.03 -13.74
CA GLY A 110 -3.20 0.23 -14.46
C GLY A 110 -4.00 -1.01 -14.85
N SER A 111 -3.48 -2.23 -14.63
CA SER A 111 -4.26 -3.46 -14.82
C SER A 111 -5.49 -3.47 -13.94
N THR A 112 -6.59 -4.01 -14.44
CA THR A 112 -7.86 -4.05 -13.71
C THR A 112 -7.80 -5.05 -12.57
N VAL A 113 -8.14 -4.58 -11.36
CA VAL A 113 -8.39 -5.42 -10.19
C VAL A 113 -9.87 -5.70 -10.10
N ARG A 114 -10.25 -6.96 -9.99
CA ARG A 114 -11.63 -7.43 -10.00
C ARG A 114 -12.03 -8.04 -8.67
N ALA A 115 -13.29 -7.84 -8.29
CA ALA A 115 -13.87 -8.53 -7.14
C ALA A 115 -13.84 -10.04 -7.34
N VAL A 116 -13.33 -10.78 -6.37
CA VAL A 116 -13.28 -12.26 -6.45
C VAL A 116 -14.63 -12.90 -6.20
N HIS A 117 -15.55 -12.17 -5.57
CA HIS A 117 -16.90 -12.62 -5.25
C HIS A 117 -17.82 -11.41 -5.06
N GLY A 118 -19.12 -11.62 -5.19
CA GLY A 118 -20.11 -10.60 -4.90
C GLY A 118 -20.06 -10.14 -3.44
N GLY A 119 -20.25 -8.86 -3.21
CA GLY A 119 -20.24 -8.27 -1.87
C GLY A 119 -20.52 -6.78 -1.89
N ARG A 120 -20.34 -6.16 -0.73
CA ARG A 120 -20.49 -4.73 -0.54
C ARG A 120 -19.15 -4.11 -0.18
N VAL A 121 -18.83 -2.97 -0.80
CA VAL A 121 -17.66 -2.18 -0.43
C VAL A 121 -17.89 -1.54 0.93
N VAL A 122 -17.07 -1.89 1.91
CA VAL A 122 -17.15 -1.35 3.28
C VAL A 122 -16.01 -0.36 3.56
N PHE A 123 -14.99 -0.34 2.72
CA PHE A 123 -13.88 0.61 2.77
C PHE A 123 -13.31 0.81 1.37
N ALA A 124 -13.08 2.07 0.99
CA ALA A 124 -12.46 2.45 -0.27
C ALA A 124 -11.74 3.79 -0.09
N ASP A 125 -10.52 3.74 0.45
CA ASP A 125 -9.72 4.92 0.77
C ASP A 125 -8.26 4.54 1.01
N TRP A 126 -7.45 5.54 1.35
CA TRP A 126 -6.06 5.35 1.74
C TRP A 126 -5.96 4.76 3.14
N LEU A 127 -5.13 3.71 3.27
CA LEU A 127 -4.75 3.16 4.56
C LEU A 127 -3.24 3.05 4.64
N ARG A 128 -2.66 3.50 5.74
CA ARG A 128 -1.21 3.42 5.97
C ARG A 128 -0.72 1.97 5.85
N GLY A 129 0.30 1.76 5.03
CA GLY A 129 0.90 0.45 4.78
C GLY A 129 0.23 -0.36 3.66
N ALA A 130 -1.02 -0.06 3.30
CA ALA A 130 -1.74 -0.71 2.20
C ALA A 130 -1.97 0.23 1.00
N GLY A 131 -1.76 1.54 1.17
CA GLY A 131 -2.05 2.52 0.13
C GLY A 131 -3.55 2.65 -0.14
N LEU A 132 -3.93 2.81 -1.39
CA LEU A 132 -5.33 2.79 -1.79
C LEU A 132 -5.87 1.37 -1.67
N LEU A 133 -6.81 1.19 -0.75
CA LEU A 133 -7.35 -0.11 -0.33
C LEU A 133 -8.85 -0.18 -0.56
N VAL A 134 -9.32 -1.29 -1.12
CA VAL A 134 -10.73 -1.66 -1.15
C VAL A 134 -10.94 -2.86 -0.24
N ILE A 135 -11.97 -2.82 0.58
CA ILE A 135 -12.43 -3.96 1.38
C ILE A 135 -13.86 -4.29 0.99
N LEU A 136 -14.09 -5.55 0.62
CA LEU A 136 -15.42 -6.09 0.33
C LEU A 136 -15.89 -6.96 1.49
N ASP A 137 -17.12 -6.76 1.91
CA ASP A 137 -17.85 -7.65 2.82
C ASP A 137 -18.73 -8.59 2.00
N HIS A 138 -18.47 -9.89 2.14
CA HIS A 138 -19.18 -10.96 1.43
C HIS A 138 -20.28 -11.62 2.26
N GLY A 139 -20.50 -11.13 3.49
CA GLY A 139 -21.39 -11.77 4.45
C GLY A 139 -20.73 -12.95 5.20
N GLY A 140 -21.38 -13.41 6.26
CA GLY A 140 -20.87 -14.52 7.07
C GLY A 140 -19.54 -14.27 7.77
N GLY A 141 -19.13 -13.01 7.92
CA GLY A 141 -17.84 -12.63 8.49
C GLY A 141 -16.66 -12.70 7.51
N TYR A 142 -16.90 -12.89 6.22
CA TYR A 142 -15.88 -12.95 5.19
C TYR A 142 -15.60 -11.58 4.57
N LEU A 143 -14.32 -11.21 4.54
CA LEU A 143 -13.83 -9.99 3.90
C LEU A 143 -12.75 -10.34 2.88
N SER A 144 -12.71 -9.60 1.76
CA SER A 144 -11.57 -9.58 0.85
C SER A 144 -10.98 -8.17 0.77
N LEU A 145 -9.65 -8.09 0.72
CA LEU A 145 -8.88 -6.84 0.75
C LEU A 145 -8.01 -6.76 -0.49
N TYR A 146 -7.95 -5.57 -1.09
CA TYR A 146 -7.19 -5.29 -2.31
C TYR A 146 -6.42 -3.99 -2.11
N GLY A 147 -5.11 -4.06 -1.92
CA GLY A 147 -4.25 -2.93 -1.58
C GLY A 147 -3.23 -2.55 -2.65
N HIS A 148 -2.51 -1.45 -2.41
CA HIS A 148 -1.51 -0.86 -3.29
C HIS A 148 -2.04 -0.39 -4.65
N ASN A 149 -3.33 -0.10 -4.74
CA ASN A 149 -3.96 0.30 -6.00
C ASN A 149 -3.50 1.70 -6.44
N GLN A 150 -3.54 1.95 -7.75
CA GLN A 150 -3.31 3.25 -8.36
C GLN A 150 -4.56 4.12 -8.30
N SER A 151 -5.73 3.51 -8.53
CA SER A 151 -7.03 4.17 -8.47
C SER A 151 -8.09 3.21 -7.94
N LEU A 152 -9.13 3.76 -7.32
CA LEU A 152 -10.30 3.03 -6.85
C LEU A 152 -11.48 3.35 -7.77
N LEU A 153 -12.19 2.31 -8.22
CA LEU A 153 -13.31 2.41 -9.16
C LEU A 153 -14.68 2.30 -8.45
N LYS A 154 -14.68 2.03 -7.16
CA LYS A 154 -15.86 1.89 -6.31
C LYS A 154 -15.71 2.67 -5.03
N ASP A 155 -16.84 3.10 -4.48
CA ASP A 155 -16.94 3.81 -3.21
C ASP A 155 -17.51 2.91 -2.11
N ALA A 156 -17.23 3.26 -0.86
CA ALA A 156 -17.86 2.60 0.28
C ALA A 156 -19.39 2.69 0.17
N GLY A 157 -20.05 1.56 0.35
CA GLY A 157 -21.50 1.43 0.18
C GLY A 157 -21.94 0.82 -1.15
N ASP A 158 -21.08 0.81 -2.16
CA ASP A 158 -21.36 0.18 -3.44
C ASP A 158 -21.50 -1.35 -3.29
N THR A 159 -22.41 -1.92 -4.08
CA THR A 159 -22.54 -3.38 -4.22
C THR A 159 -21.83 -3.80 -5.50
N VAL A 160 -21.07 -4.87 -5.42
CA VAL A 160 -20.32 -5.44 -6.56
C VAL A 160 -20.67 -6.92 -6.76
N LYS A 161 -20.55 -7.36 -7.99
CA LYS A 161 -20.66 -8.78 -8.38
C LYS A 161 -19.27 -9.38 -8.55
N ALA A 162 -19.17 -10.68 -8.49
CA ALA A 162 -17.94 -11.38 -8.84
C ALA A 162 -17.48 -10.97 -10.25
N GLY A 163 -16.20 -10.61 -10.38
CA GLY A 163 -15.61 -10.15 -11.64
C GLY A 163 -15.77 -8.66 -11.94
N ASP A 164 -16.50 -7.89 -11.14
CA ASP A 164 -16.63 -6.44 -11.35
C ASP A 164 -15.29 -5.73 -11.15
N PRO A 165 -14.93 -4.76 -12.01
CA PRO A 165 -13.78 -3.91 -11.79
C PRO A 165 -13.95 -3.06 -10.53
N ILE A 166 -12.98 -3.11 -9.62
CA ILE A 166 -13.03 -2.36 -8.35
C ILE A 166 -11.87 -1.40 -8.15
N ALA A 167 -10.74 -1.65 -8.82
CA ALA A 167 -9.54 -0.83 -8.70
C ALA A 167 -8.60 -1.08 -9.88
N THR A 168 -7.46 -0.38 -9.89
CA THR A 168 -6.36 -0.59 -10.83
C THR A 168 -5.06 -0.80 -10.08
N VAL A 169 -4.20 -1.68 -10.60
CA VAL A 169 -2.90 -2.01 -10.01
C VAL A 169 -2.00 -0.78 -9.95
N GLY A 170 -1.32 -0.60 -8.84
CA GLY A 170 -0.39 0.50 -8.64
C GLY A 170 0.74 0.17 -7.67
N THR A 171 1.36 1.24 -7.16
CA THR A 171 2.47 1.19 -6.21
C THR A 171 2.18 1.98 -4.93
N SER A 172 0.93 2.32 -4.67
CA SER A 172 0.54 3.12 -3.50
C SER A 172 0.87 2.41 -2.19
N GLY A 173 1.14 3.18 -1.13
CA GLY A 173 1.50 2.61 0.17
C GLY A 173 2.94 2.13 0.30
N GLY A 174 3.87 2.68 -0.51
CA GLY A 174 5.30 2.39 -0.41
C GLY A 174 5.77 1.15 -1.16
N GLN A 175 4.98 0.65 -2.11
CA GLN A 175 5.39 -0.44 -2.99
C GLN A 175 6.46 0.01 -3.99
N SER A 176 7.52 -0.76 -4.15
CA SER A 176 8.60 -0.46 -5.10
C SER A 176 8.26 -0.85 -6.55
N SER A 177 7.38 -1.81 -6.75
CA SER A 177 6.93 -2.30 -8.06
C SER A 177 5.42 -2.49 -8.08
N PRO A 178 4.76 -2.35 -9.24
CA PRO A 178 3.32 -2.53 -9.35
C PRO A 178 2.88 -3.92 -8.91
N ALA A 179 1.99 -3.96 -7.93
CA ALA A 179 1.46 -5.20 -7.38
C ALA A 179 0.15 -4.95 -6.62
N VAL A 180 -0.65 -5.99 -6.46
CA VAL A 180 -1.84 -5.99 -5.61
C VAL A 180 -1.58 -6.80 -4.36
N TYR A 181 -1.80 -6.18 -3.20
CA TYR A 181 -1.96 -6.92 -1.95
C TYR A 181 -3.37 -7.48 -1.91
N PHE A 182 -3.49 -8.80 -1.83
CA PHE A 182 -4.75 -9.50 -1.77
C PHE A 182 -4.83 -10.36 -0.51
N ALA A 183 -5.87 -10.15 0.27
CA ALA A 183 -6.09 -10.89 1.51
C ALA A 183 -7.54 -11.32 1.65
N ILE A 184 -7.75 -12.42 2.34
CA ILE A 184 -9.06 -12.91 2.77
C ILE A 184 -9.06 -13.00 4.28
N ARG A 185 -10.13 -12.52 4.92
CA ARG A 185 -10.34 -12.63 6.36
C ARG A 185 -11.67 -13.28 6.65
N HIS A 186 -11.68 -14.11 7.66
CA HIS A 186 -12.89 -14.72 8.20
C HIS A 186 -12.98 -14.45 9.70
N GLN A 187 -14.02 -13.74 10.12
CA GLN A 187 -14.23 -13.33 11.52
C GLN A 187 -12.97 -12.64 12.12
N GLY A 188 -12.37 -11.74 11.34
CA GLY A 188 -11.18 -10.98 11.72
C GLY A 188 -9.85 -11.75 11.63
N ARG A 189 -9.86 -13.02 11.29
CA ARG A 189 -8.66 -13.84 11.15
C ARG A 189 -8.20 -13.95 9.71
N PRO A 190 -6.91 -13.76 9.42
CA PRO A 190 -6.38 -13.96 8.08
C PRO A 190 -6.54 -15.43 7.63
N ALA A 191 -6.96 -15.60 6.39
CA ALA A 191 -7.02 -16.91 5.72
C ALA A 191 -6.09 -16.91 4.52
N ASP A 192 -5.52 -18.06 4.18
CA ASP A 192 -4.64 -18.19 3.03
C ASP A 192 -5.43 -18.08 1.72
N PRO A 193 -5.22 -17.02 0.91
CA PRO A 193 -5.93 -16.84 -0.35
C PRO A 193 -5.70 -17.98 -1.35
N THR A 194 -4.58 -18.68 -1.27
CA THR A 194 -4.27 -19.82 -2.17
C THR A 194 -5.19 -21.00 -1.94
N THR A 195 -5.78 -21.14 -0.75
CA THR A 195 -6.77 -22.17 -0.45
C THR A 195 -8.18 -21.80 -0.93
N TRP A 196 -8.43 -20.53 -1.15
CA TRP A 196 -9.72 -19.99 -1.61
C TRP A 196 -9.80 -19.82 -3.12
N CYS A 197 -8.71 -19.39 -3.74
CA CYS A 197 -8.64 -19.20 -5.18
C CYS A 197 -8.32 -20.51 -5.90
N ARG A 198 -8.77 -20.58 -7.16
CA ARG A 198 -8.47 -21.73 -8.01
C ARG A 198 -6.97 -21.92 -8.19
N ALA A 199 -6.50 -23.14 -8.05
CA ALA A 199 -5.16 -23.49 -8.49
C ALA A 199 -5.07 -23.27 -10.01
N GLN A 200 -3.97 -22.71 -10.45
CA GLN A 200 -3.68 -22.68 -11.89
C GLN A 200 -3.10 -24.05 -12.29
N GLY A 201 -3.82 -24.70 -13.11
CA GLY A 201 -3.33 -25.88 -13.82
C GLY A 201 -2.43 -25.48 -14.96
#